data_3d29f456e5970fa09e1e4f9bd0897ae1
#
_entry.id   3d29f456e5970fa09e1e4f9bd0897ae1
#
_cell.length_a   1.000
_cell.length_b   1.000
_cell.length_c   1.000
_cell.angle_alpha   90.00
_cell.angle_beta   90.00
_cell.angle_gamma   90.00
#
_symmetry.space_group_name_H-M   'P 1'
#
loop_
_entity.id
_entity.type
_entity.pdbx_description
1 polymer ?
#
loop_
_entity_poly.entity_id
_entity_poly.type
_entity_poly.pdbx_seq_one_letter_code
_entity_poly.pdbx_strand_id
1 'polypeptide(L)'
;IYDVAGYRLPSVTTVLGKTKNQQFLKDWKAKVGEAEAERIKNLSSKRGTSMHKFLEHYVLGTGYDDLTGLGQEAKSMAEKVIEIGLAPVEEYYGSEVTLYYPGLYAGSTDLVCLHNGVETVVDFKQANRPKKKEWIEDYYLQIAAYAMAHDYVHNSTIQKGVIMVCTPDLYYQEFVVNGAELRRYKHKFLKRLDMYYDLLHDEKEQAKVNINPEDFFNGCLLYTSPSPRD
;
A
#
# COMPACT_ATOMS: atom_id res chain seq x y z
N ILE A 1 7.66 0.01 -7.05
CA ILE A 1 8.57 1.10 -7.43
C ILE A 1 7.86 1.97 -8.43
N TYR A 2 7.89 3.27 -8.22
CA TYR A 2 7.34 4.28 -9.11
C TYR A 2 8.49 5.02 -9.79
N ASP A 3 8.32 5.36 -11.08
CA ASP A 3 9.24 6.25 -11.78
C ASP A 3 8.60 7.64 -11.84
N VAL A 4 9.18 8.60 -11.13
CA VAL A 4 8.66 9.97 -11.02
C VAL A 4 9.79 10.93 -11.33
N ALA A 5 9.69 11.65 -12.44
CA ALA A 5 10.69 12.64 -12.90
C ALA A 5 12.13 12.07 -12.92
N GLY A 6 12.31 10.80 -13.33
CA GLY A 6 13.60 10.12 -13.39
C GLY A 6 14.09 9.54 -12.05
N TYR A 7 13.31 9.64 -10.97
CA TYR A 7 13.61 9.03 -9.69
C TYR A 7 12.81 7.74 -9.50
N ARG A 8 13.50 6.66 -9.13
CA ARG A 8 12.87 5.38 -8.77
C ARG A 8 12.50 5.37 -7.29
N LEU A 9 11.25 5.68 -6.99
CA LEU A 9 10.73 5.81 -5.64
C LEU A 9 10.09 4.50 -5.14
N PRO A 10 10.31 4.12 -3.87
CA PRO A 10 9.57 3.02 -3.26
C PRO A 10 8.09 3.40 -3.09
N SER A 11 7.20 2.39 -3.12
CA SER A 11 5.81 2.61 -2.73
C SER A 11 5.69 2.72 -1.20
N VAL A 12 4.67 3.45 -0.74
CA VAL A 12 4.31 3.50 0.69
C VAL A 12 4.18 2.09 1.26
N THR A 13 3.51 1.18 0.56
CA THR A 13 3.32 -0.21 0.99
C THR A 13 4.64 -1.00 1.03
N THR A 14 5.59 -0.71 0.13
CA THR A 14 6.95 -1.30 0.17
C THR A 14 7.70 -0.84 1.41
N VAL A 15 7.68 0.46 1.72
CA VAL A 15 8.32 1.03 2.92
C VAL A 15 7.77 0.37 4.18
N LEU A 16 6.44 0.35 4.33
CA LEU A 16 5.78 -0.23 5.49
C LEU A 16 6.03 -1.74 5.61
N GLY A 17 5.94 -2.48 4.50
CA GLY A 17 6.17 -3.93 4.48
C GLY A 17 7.59 -4.32 4.89
N LYS A 18 8.61 -3.59 4.40
CA LYS A 18 10.02 -3.88 4.70
C LYS A 18 10.42 -3.51 6.14
N THR A 19 9.78 -2.51 6.71
CA THR A 19 10.08 -2.02 8.07
C THR A 19 9.12 -2.58 9.15
N LYS A 20 8.19 -3.44 8.76
CA LYS A 20 7.24 -4.06 9.69
C LYS A 20 7.91 -5.13 10.55
N ASN A 21 7.54 -5.19 11.82
CA ASN A 21 7.88 -6.37 12.65
C ASN A 21 7.10 -7.59 12.12
N GLN A 22 7.84 -8.57 11.63
CA GLN A 22 7.27 -9.78 11.02
C GLN A 22 7.06 -10.93 12.02
N GLN A 23 7.38 -10.76 13.30
CA GLN A 23 7.30 -11.85 14.28
C GLN A 23 5.90 -12.45 14.37
N PHE A 24 4.89 -11.57 14.51
CA PHE A 24 3.49 -12.03 14.54
C PHE A 24 3.09 -12.87 13.31
N LEU A 25 3.55 -12.48 12.12
CA LEU A 25 3.26 -13.22 10.89
C LEU A 25 3.97 -14.58 10.86
N LYS A 26 5.21 -14.64 11.36
CA LYS A 26 5.96 -15.90 11.49
C LYS A 26 5.26 -16.86 12.46
N ASP A 27 4.86 -16.35 13.63
CA ASP A 27 4.18 -17.15 14.65
C ASP A 27 2.81 -17.66 14.15
N TRP A 28 2.07 -16.80 13.44
CA TRP A 28 0.81 -17.20 12.83
C TRP A 28 1.01 -18.28 11.74
N LYS A 29 2.00 -18.14 10.85
CA LYS A 29 2.34 -19.14 9.84
C LYS A 29 2.73 -20.49 10.47
N ALA A 30 3.54 -20.43 11.52
CA ALA A 30 3.92 -21.64 12.26
C ALA A 30 2.71 -22.37 12.87
N LYS A 31 1.69 -21.61 13.31
CA LYS A 31 0.47 -22.17 13.91
C LYS A 31 -0.50 -22.78 12.90
N VAL A 32 -0.70 -22.14 11.73
CA VAL A 32 -1.70 -22.58 10.75
C VAL A 32 -1.12 -23.49 9.66
N GLY A 33 0.20 -23.51 9.52
CA GLY A 33 0.92 -24.18 8.45
C GLY A 33 1.11 -23.27 7.22
N GLU A 34 2.19 -23.50 6.50
CA GLU A 34 2.62 -22.60 5.42
C GLU A 34 1.67 -22.61 4.23
N ALA A 35 1.18 -23.81 3.83
CA ALA A 35 0.24 -23.96 2.73
C ALA A 35 -1.09 -23.28 3.01
N GLU A 36 -1.64 -23.41 4.22
CA GLU A 36 -2.89 -22.78 4.60
C GLU A 36 -2.72 -21.26 4.76
N ALA A 37 -1.59 -20.80 5.30
CA ALA A 37 -1.28 -19.38 5.37
C ALA A 37 -1.23 -18.72 3.98
N GLU A 38 -0.61 -19.39 3.01
CA GLU A 38 -0.54 -18.89 1.63
C GLU A 38 -1.92 -18.92 0.94
N ARG A 39 -2.73 -19.98 1.18
CA ARG A 39 -4.11 -20.05 0.69
C ARG A 39 -4.94 -18.88 1.20
N ILE A 40 -4.90 -18.60 2.51
CA ILE A 40 -5.64 -17.51 3.13
C ILE A 40 -5.18 -16.16 2.58
N LYS A 41 -3.86 -15.96 2.43
CA LYS A 41 -3.28 -14.73 1.88
C LYS A 41 -3.76 -14.49 0.43
N ASN A 42 -3.70 -15.53 -0.42
CA ASN A 42 -4.10 -15.43 -1.82
C ASN A 42 -5.60 -15.14 -1.97
N LEU A 43 -6.44 -15.79 -1.15
CA LEU A 43 -7.88 -15.55 -1.12
C LEU A 43 -8.18 -14.10 -0.70
N SER A 44 -7.55 -13.64 0.38
CA SER A 44 -7.72 -12.27 0.88
C SER A 44 -7.25 -11.22 -0.12
N SER A 45 -6.12 -11.48 -0.80
CA SER A 45 -5.57 -10.57 -1.82
C SER A 45 -6.52 -10.43 -3.02
N LYS A 46 -6.99 -11.56 -3.57
CA LYS A 46 -7.93 -11.56 -4.70
C LYS A 46 -9.25 -10.87 -4.36
N ARG A 47 -9.82 -11.17 -3.20
CA ARG A 47 -11.04 -10.53 -2.70
C ARG A 47 -10.86 -9.03 -2.52
N GLY A 48 -9.74 -8.61 -1.91
CA GLY A 48 -9.41 -7.20 -1.75
C GLY A 48 -9.30 -6.48 -3.09
N THR A 49 -8.58 -7.05 -4.06
CA THR A 49 -8.45 -6.49 -5.41
C THR A 49 -9.81 -6.32 -6.10
N SER A 50 -10.68 -7.33 -6.02
CA SER A 50 -12.02 -7.24 -6.61
C SER A 50 -12.89 -6.19 -5.91
N MET A 51 -12.85 -6.11 -4.56
CA MET A 51 -13.58 -5.10 -3.80
C MET A 51 -13.15 -3.67 -4.18
N HIS A 52 -11.83 -3.41 -4.27
CA HIS A 52 -11.30 -2.10 -4.68
C HIS A 52 -11.77 -1.72 -6.09
N LYS A 53 -11.79 -2.66 -7.03
CA LYS A 53 -12.30 -2.40 -8.38
C LYS A 53 -13.78 -2.02 -8.40
N PHE A 54 -14.63 -2.70 -7.61
CA PHE A 54 -16.03 -2.31 -7.49
C PHE A 54 -16.18 -0.89 -6.94
N LEU A 55 -15.40 -0.52 -5.93
CA LEU A 55 -15.41 0.81 -5.32
C LEU A 55 -14.88 1.88 -6.30
N GLU A 56 -13.78 1.61 -6.97
CA GLU A 56 -13.20 2.49 -8.01
C GLU A 56 -14.24 2.78 -9.11
N HIS A 57 -14.81 1.73 -9.70
CA HIS A 57 -15.81 1.88 -10.76
C HIS A 57 -17.10 2.58 -10.31
N TYR A 58 -17.49 2.38 -9.05
CA TYR A 58 -18.61 3.13 -8.46
C TYR A 58 -18.29 4.63 -8.39
N VAL A 59 -17.12 5.01 -7.88
CA VAL A 59 -16.68 6.40 -7.77
C VAL A 59 -16.56 7.06 -9.16
N LEU A 60 -16.06 6.32 -10.14
CA LEU A 60 -15.91 6.80 -11.53
C LEU A 60 -17.22 6.79 -12.34
N GLY A 61 -18.32 6.26 -11.78
CA GLY A 61 -19.59 6.11 -12.51
C GLY A 61 -19.52 5.15 -13.69
N THR A 62 -18.61 4.17 -13.67
CA THR A 62 -18.39 3.17 -14.70
C THR A 62 -18.85 1.79 -14.25
N GLY A 63 -19.08 0.88 -15.21
CA GLY A 63 -19.47 -0.50 -14.89
C GLY A 63 -18.26 -1.39 -14.61
N TYR A 64 -18.38 -2.27 -13.61
CA TYR A 64 -17.46 -3.37 -13.36
C TYR A 64 -18.24 -4.60 -12.91
N ASP A 65 -17.85 -5.77 -13.38
CA ASP A 65 -18.45 -7.02 -12.93
C ASP A 65 -17.37 -8.12 -12.77
N ASP A 66 -17.55 -8.94 -11.74
CA ASP A 66 -16.72 -10.11 -11.46
C ASP A 66 -17.67 -11.25 -11.07
N LEU A 67 -17.98 -12.13 -12.04
CA LEU A 67 -18.96 -13.19 -11.89
C LEU A 67 -18.45 -14.41 -11.11
N THR A 68 -17.19 -14.40 -10.66
CA THR A 68 -16.68 -15.46 -9.77
C THR A 68 -17.36 -15.41 -8.40
N GLY A 69 -17.44 -16.54 -7.71
CA GLY A 69 -17.99 -16.55 -6.34
C GLY A 69 -17.28 -15.60 -5.39
N LEU A 70 -15.94 -15.45 -5.55
CA LEU A 70 -15.14 -14.49 -4.78
C LEU A 70 -15.45 -13.05 -5.20
N GLY A 71 -15.68 -12.81 -6.50
CA GLY A 71 -16.09 -11.52 -7.02
C GLY A 71 -17.44 -11.07 -6.48
N GLN A 72 -18.42 -11.98 -6.39
CA GLN A 72 -19.73 -11.67 -5.83
C GLN A 72 -19.67 -11.38 -4.32
N GLU A 73 -18.81 -12.10 -3.56
CA GLU A 73 -18.52 -11.77 -2.17
C GLU A 73 -17.89 -10.35 -2.05
N ALA A 74 -16.90 -10.06 -2.88
CA ALA A 74 -16.25 -8.75 -2.92
C ALA A 74 -17.21 -7.61 -3.32
N LYS A 75 -18.15 -7.88 -4.25
CA LYS A 75 -19.21 -6.95 -4.63
C LYS A 75 -20.09 -6.60 -3.45
N SER A 76 -20.60 -7.60 -2.72
CA SER A 76 -21.44 -7.38 -1.53
C SER A 76 -20.69 -6.57 -0.45
N MET A 77 -19.39 -6.81 -0.28
CA MET A 77 -18.56 -6.01 0.63
C MET A 77 -18.43 -4.56 0.15
N ALA A 78 -18.20 -4.35 -1.16
CA ALA A 78 -18.12 -3.00 -1.74
C ALA A 78 -19.47 -2.26 -1.60
N GLU A 79 -20.58 -2.92 -1.88
CA GLU A 79 -21.94 -2.36 -1.68
C GLU A 79 -22.16 -1.93 -0.23
N LYS A 80 -21.67 -2.70 0.76
CA LYS A 80 -21.73 -2.32 2.17
C LYS A 80 -20.88 -1.09 2.49
N VAL A 81 -19.68 -0.97 1.90
CA VAL A 81 -18.84 0.24 2.04
C VAL A 81 -19.53 1.44 1.39
N ILE A 82 -20.13 1.26 0.21
CA ILE A 82 -20.86 2.34 -0.48
C ILE A 82 -22.06 2.81 0.36
N GLU A 83 -22.88 1.86 0.83
CA GLU A 83 -24.07 2.14 1.62
C GLU A 83 -23.80 2.96 2.89
N ILE A 84 -22.73 2.63 3.61
CA ILE A 84 -22.42 3.21 4.92
C ILE A 84 -21.27 4.19 4.84
N GLY A 85 -20.14 3.78 4.28
CA GLY A 85 -18.88 4.54 4.31
C GLY A 85 -18.87 5.70 3.34
N LEU A 86 -19.45 5.54 2.15
CA LEU A 86 -19.49 6.60 1.15
C LEU A 86 -20.76 7.47 1.26
N ALA A 87 -21.74 7.11 2.08
CA ALA A 87 -22.93 7.95 2.30
C ALA A 87 -22.62 9.39 2.77
N PRO A 88 -21.59 9.63 3.62
CA PRO A 88 -21.20 10.99 4.02
C PRO A 88 -20.33 11.74 3.01
N VAL A 89 -20.02 11.16 1.84
CA VAL A 89 -19.20 11.80 0.81
C VAL A 89 -20.07 12.73 -0.03
N GLU A 90 -19.70 13.99 -0.04
CA GLU A 90 -20.41 15.06 -0.75
C GLU A 90 -19.84 15.26 -2.16
N GLU A 91 -18.54 15.09 -2.32
CA GLU A 91 -17.82 15.28 -3.58
C GLU A 91 -16.65 14.30 -3.72
N TYR A 92 -16.49 13.68 -4.87
CA TYR A 92 -15.37 12.81 -5.22
C TYR A 92 -14.35 13.61 -6.03
N TYR A 93 -13.14 13.77 -5.50
CA TYR A 93 -12.05 14.47 -6.20
C TYR A 93 -11.22 13.53 -7.07
N GLY A 94 -11.08 12.27 -6.68
CA GLY A 94 -10.39 11.27 -7.48
C GLY A 94 -10.32 9.90 -6.81
N SER A 95 -10.33 8.85 -7.66
CA SER A 95 -10.09 7.46 -7.28
C SER A 95 -8.75 7.00 -7.80
N GLU A 96 -8.06 6.12 -7.05
CA GLU A 96 -6.72 5.59 -7.36
C GLU A 96 -5.71 6.72 -7.68
N VAL A 97 -5.75 7.79 -6.87
CA VAL A 97 -4.95 8.99 -7.10
C VAL A 97 -3.48 8.71 -6.83
N THR A 98 -2.67 8.77 -7.89
CA THR A 98 -1.22 8.62 -7.78
C THR A 98 -0.58 9.86 -7.17
N LEU A 99 0.15 9.67 -6.09
CA LEU A 99 0.77 10.71 -5.27
C LEU A 99 2.26 10.40 -5.06
N TYR A 100 3.05 11.44 -4.86
CA TYR A 100 4.46 11.27 -4.51
C TYR A 100 4.95 12.37 -3.58
N TYR A 101 5.97 12.03 -2.80
CA TYR A 101 6.76 13.00 -2.05
C TYR A 101 8.17 13.02 -2.64
N PRO A 102 8.69 14.18 -3.08
CA PRO A 102 9.88 14.27 -3.91
C PRO A 102 11.10 13.55 -3.34
N GLY A 103 11.69 12.68 -4.16
CA GLY A 103 12.91 11.96 -3.81
C GLY A 103 12.75 10.88 -2.73
N LEU A 104 11.55 10.72 -2.13
CA LEU A 104 11.36 9.89 -0.94
C LEU A 104 10.45 8.68 -1.17
N TYR A 105 9.22 8.89 -1.63
CA TYR A 105 8.27 7.80 -1.86
C TYR A 105 7.15 8.19 -2.81
N ALA A 106 6.41 7.20 -3.28
CA ALA A 106 5.20 7.40 -4.06
C ALA A 106 4.14 6.35 -3.69
N GLY A 107 2.92 6.51 -4.20
CA GLY A 107 1.86 5.53 -4.01
C GLY A 107 0.55 5.99 -4.63
N SER A 108 -0.47 5.16 -4.52
CA SER A 108 -1.83 5.48 -4.92
C SER A 108 -2.74 5.40 -3.70
N THR A 109 -3.56 6.43 -3.50
CA THR A 109 -4.63 6.40 -2.50
C THR A 109 -5.93 6.02 -3.16
N ASP A 110 -6.73 5.22 -2.50
CA ASP A 110 -7.96 4.68 -3.09
C ASP A 110 -8.96 5.78 -3.44
N LEU A 111 -9.08 6.80 -2.57
CA LEU A 111 -10.02 7.90 -2.79
C LEU A 111 -9.54 9.20 -2.13
N VAL A 112 -9.76 10.31 -2.81
CA VAL A 112 -9.74 11.67 -2.24
C VAL A 112 -11.11 12.29 -2.43
N CYS A 113 -11.70 12.82 -1.38
CA CYS A 113 -13.08 13.30 -1.39
C CYS A 113 -13.36 14.39 -0.34
N LEU A 114 -14.51 15.03 -0.47
CA LEU A 114 -15.12 15.83 0.59
C LEU A 114 -16.01 14.91 1.43
N HIS A 115 -15.63 14.64 2.68
CA HIS A 115 -16.32 13.71 3.57
C HIS A 115 -16.76 14.45 4.84
N ASN A 116 -18.09 14.64 5.02
CA ASN A 116 -18.64 15.49 6.08
C ASN A 116 -18.01 16.89 6.08
N GLY A 117 -17.95 17.55 4.94
CA GLY A 117 -17.43 18.92 4.79
C GLY A 117 -15.91 19.05 4.95
N VAL A 118 -15.14 17.96 5.00
CA VAL A 118 -13.67 17.98 5.19
C VAL A 118 -12.99 17.23 4.07
N GLU A 119 -11.97 17.85 3.44
CA GLU A 119 -11.10 17.17 2.48
C GLU A 119 -10.39 16.00 3.15
N THR A 120 -10.58 14.82 2.60
CA THR A 120 -10.25 13.54 3.25
C THR A 120 -9.56 12.60 2.27
N VAL A 121 -8.48 11.97 2.74
CA VAL A 121 -7.88 10.80 2.09
C VAL A 121 -8.53 9.56 2.69
N VAL A 122 -9.01 8.66 1.83
CA VAL A 122 -9.68 7.42 2.21
C VAL A 122 -8.89 6.23 1.70
N ASP A 123 -8.85 5.18 2.51
CA ASP A 123 -8.24 3.91 2.19
C ASP A 123 -9.23 2.77 2.50
N PHE A 124 -9.53 1.97 1.48
CA PHE A 124 -10.42 0.82 1.60
C PHE A 124 -9.65 -0.42 2.02
N LYS A 125 -10.21 -1.20 2.93
CA LYS A 125 -9.58 -2.43 3.41
C LYS A 125 -10.58 -3.58 3.49
N GLN A 126 -10.22 -4.69 2.87
CA GLN A 126 -10.85 -5.97 3.19
C GLN A 126 -10.14 -6.60 4.38
N ALA A 127 -10.89 -7.22 5.27
CA ALA A 127 -10.34 -7.97 6.39
C ALA A 127 -11.12 -9.27 6.61
N ASN A 128 -10.44 -10.35 7.02
CA ASN A 128 -11.12 -11.62 7.32
C ASN A 128 -11.84 -11.61 8.68
N ARG A 129 -11.57 -10.61 9.53
CA ARG A 129 -12.17 -10.43 10.86
C ARG A 129 -12.18 -8.94 11.21
N PRO A 130 -13.08 -8.49 12.07
CA PRO A 130 -13.08 -7.13 12.60
C PRO A 130 -11.72 -6.73 13.17
N LYS A 131 -11.36 -5.47 13.00
CA LYS A 131 -10.07 -4.91 13.44
C LYS A 131 -10.22 -4.14 14.73
N LYS A 132 -9.16 -4.16 15.54
CA LYS A 132 -8.99 -3.23 16.66
C LYS A 132 -8.03 -2.12 16.25
N LYS A 133 -8.22 -0.94 16.83
CA LYS A 133 -7.39 0.25 16.52
C LYS A 133 -5.90 -0.02 16.68
N GLU A 134 -5.53 -0.81 17.68
CA GLU A 134 -4.13 -1.13 18.01
C GLU A 134 -3.46 -2.05 16.96
N TRP A 135 -4.24 -2.73 16.13
CA TRP A 135 -3.72 -3.68 15.14
C TRP A 135 -3.51 -3.09 13.76
N ILE A 136 -3.96 -1.86 13.54
CA ILE A 136 -4.00 -1.22 12.23
C ILE A 136 -3.08 0.01 12.11
N GLU A 137 -2.03 0.08 12.93
CA GLU A 137 -1.09 1.21 12.88
C GLU A 137 -0.56 1.45 11.47
N ASP A 138 -0.22 0.39 10.72
CA ASP A 138 0.26 0.52 9.34
C ASP A 138 -0.77 1.16 8.40
N TYR A 139 -2.07 1.01 8.64
CA TYR A 139 -3.11 1.70 7.85
C TYR A 139 -3.11 3.21 8.14
N TYR A 140 -2.94 3.60 9.41
CA TYR A 140 -2.79 5.01 9.75
C TYR A 140 -1.51 5.63 9.19
N LEU A 141 -0.41 4.86 9.15
CA LEU A 141 0.83 5.30 8.53
C LEU A 141 0.68 5.47 7.01
N GLN A 142 -0.06 4.59 6.36
CA GLN A 142 -0.37 4.67 4.95
C GLN A 142 -1.19 5.93 4.63
N ILE A 143 -2.27 6.19 5.36
CA ILE A 143 -3.07 7.42 5.27
C ILE A 143 -2.20 8.66 5.48
N ALA A 144 -1.34 8.67 6.50
CA ALA A 144 -0.47 9.80 6.80
C ALA A 144 0.53 10.10 5.68
N ALA A 145 1.08 9.04 5.06
CA ALA A 145 1.96 9.16 3.90
C ALA A 145 1.23 9.77 2.70
N TYR A 146 0.03 9.28 2.41
CA TYR A 146 -0.78 9.83 1.29
C TYR A 146 -1.22 11.26 1.55
N ALA A 147 -1.61 11.61 2.78
CA ALA A 147 -1.92 12.99 3.14
C ALA A 147 -0.74 13.94 2.92
N MET A 148 0.49 13.56 3.32
CA MET A 148 1.69 14.39 3.06
C MET A 148 2.00 14.51 1.57
N ALA A 149 1.88 13.43 0.82
CA ALA A 149 2.12 13.44 -0.63
C ALA A 149 1.05 14.25 -1.37
N HIS A 150 -0.21 14.16 -0.96
CA HIS A 150 -1.31 14.98 -1.50
C HIS A 150 -1.09 16.46 -1.23
N ASP A 151 -0.72 16.81 0.03
CA ASP A 151 -0.41 18.18 0.41
C ASP A 151 0.70 18.76 -0.46
N TYR A 152 1.72 17.96 -0.80
CA TYR A 152 2.80 18.39 -1.68
C TYR A 152 2.35 18.56 -3.14
N VAL A 153 1.68 17.54 -3.71
CA VAL A 153 1.33 17.53 -5.14
C VAL A 153 0.27 18.57 -5.48
N HIS A 154 -0.71 18.77 -4.60
CA HIS A 154 -1.88 19.61 -4.84
C HIS A 154 -1.87 20.92 -4.05
N ASN A 155 -0.76 21.21 -3.31
CA ASN A 155 -0.67 22.38 -2.42
C ASN A 155 -1.88 22.50 -1.48
N SER A 156 -2.31 21.36 -0.92
CA SER A 156 -3.45 21.22 -0.01
C SER A 156 -3.00 21.12 1.44
N THR A 157 -3.95 20.92 2.34
CA THR A 157 -3.68 20.68 3.75
C THR A 157 -4.68 19.65 4.28
N ILE A 158 -4.42 18.38 3.98
CA ILE A 158 -5.27 17.27 4.43
C ILE A 158 -5.22 17.14 5.95
N GLN A 159 -6.38 17.32 6.59
CA GLN A 159 -6.56 17.25 8.03
C GLN A 159 -7.23 15.97 8.52
N LYS A 160 -7.79 15.17 7.62
CA LYS A 160 -8.58 13.98 7.93
C LYS A 160 -8.20 12.82 7.02
N GLY A 161 -8.11 11.64 7.62
CA GLY A 161 -8.01 10.38 6.91
C GLY A 161 -9.06 9.40 7.42
N VAL A 162 -9.58 8.56 6.56
CA VAL A 162 -10.60 7.55 6.88
C VAL A 162 -10.16 6.20 6.33
N ILE A 163 -10.21 5.18 7.17
CA ILE A 163 -9.98 3.79 6.79
C ILE A 163 -11.31 3.06 6.88
N MET A 164 -11.81 2.58 5.76
CA MET A 164 -13.08 1.86 5.66
C MET A 164 -12.79 0.37 5.51
N VAL A 165 -13.17 -0.41 6.51
CA VAL A 165 -12.91 -1.85 6.56
C VAL A 165 -14.21 -2.62 6.43
N CYS A 166 -14.25 -3.60 5.52
CA CYS A 166 -15.37 -4.54 5.44
C CYS A 166 -14.87 -5.99 5.52
N THR A 167 -15.64 -6.83 6.18
CA THR A 167 -15.37 -8.28 6.30
C THR A 167 -16.36 -9.09 5.43
N PRO A 168 -16.06 -10.36 5.09
CA PRO A 168 -16.94 -11.18 4.26
C PRO A 168 -18.34 -11.40 4.83
N ASP A 169 -18.52 -11.33 6.15
CA ASP A 169 -19.80 -11.34 6.82
C ASP A 169 -20.50 -9.98 6.85
N LEU A 170 -20.03 -9.03 6.01
CA LEU A 170 -20.57 -7.70 5.80
C LEU A 170 -20.54 -6.79 7.06
N TYR A 171 -19.62 -7.09 7.98
CA TYR A 171 -19.37 -6.21 9.11
C TYR A 171 -18.50 -5.04 8.69
N TYR A 172 -19.06 -3.83 8.71
CA TYR A 172 -18.39 -2.57 8.36
C TYR A 172 -17.77 -1.92 9.59
N GLN A 173 -16.56 -1.41 9.45
CA GLN A 173 -15.90 -0.57 10.45
C GLN A 173 -15.28 0.65 9.77
N GLU A 174 -15.35 1.77 10.46
CA GLU A 174 -14.68 3.00 10.07
C GLU A 174 -13.70 3.45 11.14
N PHE A 175 -12.51 3.82 10.71
CA PHE A 175 -11.49 4.38 11.59
C PHE A 175 -11.08 5.75 11.04
N VAL A 176 -11.36 6.77 11.82
CA VAL A 176 -11.04 8.16 11.48
C VAL A 176 -9.78 8.58 12.21
N VAL A 177 -8.89 9.26 11.49
CA VAL A 177 -7.72 9.94 12.05
C VAL A 177 -7.69 11.38 11.58
N ASN A 178 -7.52 12.31 12.51
CA ASN A 178 -7.54 13.73 12.18
C ASN A 178 -6.62 14.56 13.10
N GLY A 179 -6.44 15.82 12.78
CA GLY A 179 -5.77 16.82 13.60
C GLY A 179 -4.43 16.37 14.18
N ALA A 180 -4.30 16.40 15.51
CA ALA A 180 -3.06 16.04 16.22
C ALA A 180 -2.68 14.56 16.03
N GLU A 181 -3.67 13.67 15.94
CA GLU A 181 -3.41 12.24 15.74
C GLU A 181 -2.83 11.98 14.34
N LEU A 182 -3.38 12.59 13.29
CA LEU A 182 -2.85 12.49 11.94
C LEU A 182 -1.40 13.05 11.87
N ARG A 183 -1.13 14.20 12.51
CA ARG A 183 0.23 14.74 12.59
C ARG A 183 1.21 13.76 13.26
N ARG A 184 0.79 13.10 14.33
CA ARG A 184 1.59 12.06 14.98
C ARG A 184 1.92 10.90 14.04
N TYR A 185 0.97 10.44 13.24
CA TYR A 185 1.21 9.37 12.26
C TYR A 185 2.07 9.86 11.09
N LYS A 186 1.97 11.11 10.64
CA LYS A 186 2.90 11.71 9.68
C LYS A 186 4.36 11.59 10.17
N HIS A 187 4.64 11.97 11.42
CA HIS A 187 5.96 11.80 12.04
C HIS A 187 6.41 10.34 12.17
N LYS A 188 5.50 9.46 12.55
CA LYS A 188 5.82 8.02 12.66
C LYS A 188 6.14 7.41 11.29
N PHE A 189 5.43 7.81 10.25
CA PHE A 189 5.74 7.34 8.90
C PHE A 189 7.13 7.80 8.45
N LEU A 190 7.50 9.04 8.69
CA LEU A 190 8.85 9.54 8.37
C LEU A 190 9.95 8.71 9.06
N LYS A 191 9.77 8.34 10.32
CA LYS A 191 10.70 7.42 11.01
C LYS A 191 10.79 6.03 10.34
N ARG A 192 9.66 5.49 9.87
CA ARG A 192 9.65 4.23 9.12
C ARG A 192 10.34 4.38 7.76
N LEU A 193 10.23 5.55 7.14
CA LEU A 193 10.91 5.87 5.90
C LEU A 193 12.42 5.96 6.09
N ASP A 194 12.91 6.62 7.16
CA ASP A 194 14.31 6.64 7.54
C ASP A 194 14.85 5.20 7.73
N MET A 195 14.17 4.38 8.53
CA MET A 195 14.53 2.97 8.71
C MET A 195 14.58 2.19 7.39
N TYR A 196 13.69 2.48 6.45
CA TYR A 196 13.70 1.84 5.14
C TYR A 196 14.95 2.17 4.35
N TYR A 197 15.37 3.42 4.34
CA TYR A 197 16.56 3.85 3.61
C TYR A 197 17.84 3.38 4.27
N ASP A 198 17.91 3.33 5.61
CA ASP A 198 19.02 2.72 6.35
C ASP A 198 19.19 1.24 5.97
N LEU A 199 18.10 0.47 5.98
CA LEU A 199 18.12 -0.94 5.54
C LEU A 199 18.61 -1.13 4.09
N LEU A 200 18.23 -0.22 3.19
CA LEU A 200 18.70 -0.26 1.80
C LEU A 200 20.20 0.06 1.67
N HIS A 201 20.69 0.98 2.49
CA HIS A 201 22.10 1.32 2.53
C HIS A 201 22.93 0.11 3.00
N ASP A 202 22.52 -0.49 4.11
CA ASP A 202 23.20 -1.67 4.68
C ASP A 202 23.21 -2.84 3.70
N GLU A 203 22.09 -3.12 2.99
CA GLU A 203 22.03 -4.16 1.97
C GLU A 203 23.00 -3.91 0.80
N LYS A 204 23.14 -2.65 0.38
CA LYS A 204 24.07 -2.27 -0.69
C LYS A 204 25.52 -2.42 -0.25
N GLU A 205 25.86 -2.05 0.98
CA GLU A 205 27.20 -2.22 1.54
C GLU A 205 27.54 -3.72 1.70
N GLN A 206 26.61 -4.53 2.20
CA GLN A 206 26.81 -5.99 2.31
C GLN A 206 26.97 -6.65 0.92
N ALA A 207 26.22 -6.21 -0.08
CA ALA A 207 26.35 -6.71 -1.45
C ALA A 207 27.74 -6.39 -2.05
N LYS A 208 28.32 -5.22 -1.74
CA LYS A 208 29.68 -4.87 -2.17
C LYS A 208 30.75 -5.75 -1.52
N VAL A 209 30.59 -6.12 -0.25
CA VAL A 209 31.51 -6.99 0.48
C VAL A 209 31.49 -8.43 -0.05
N ASN A 210 30.34 -8.89 -0.55
CA ASN A 210 30.16 -10.25 -1.09
C ASN A 210 30.60 -10.40 -2.57
N ILE A 211 31.07 -9.35 -3.24
CA ILE A 211 31.65 -9.44 -4.56
C ILE A 211 33.10 -9.97 -4.41
N ASN A 212 33.27 -11.26 -4.66
CA ASN A 212 34.62 -11.84 -4.70
C ASN A 212 35.40 -11.21 -5.86
N PRO A 213 36.59 -10.60 -5.63
CA PRO A 213 37.42 -10.04 -6.72
C PRO A 213 37.75 -11.04 -7.83
N GLU A 214 37.79 -12.33 -7.51
CA GLU A 214 38.09 -13.39 -8.51
C GLU A 214 36.94 -13.60 -9.49
N ASP A 215 35.70 -13.35 -9.12
CA ASP A 215 34.53 -13.45 -10.02
C ASP A 215 34.57 -12.36 -11.12
N PHE A 216 35.24 -11.24 -10.85
CA PHE A 216 35.41 -10.15 -11.80
C PHE A 216 36.48 -10.50 -12.89
N PHE A 217 37.46 -11.30 -12.54
CA PHE A 217 38.51 -11.70 -13.47
C PHE A 217 38.12 -12.90 -14.35
N ASN A 218 37.27 -13.79 -13.86
CA ASN A 218 36.80 -14.94 -14.62
C ASN A 218 35.79 -14.58 -15.72
N GLY A 219 35.08 -13.43 -15.61
CA GLY A 219 34.20 -12.90 -16.67
C GLY A 219 34.91 -12.22 -17.83
N CYS A 220 36.17 -11.80 -17.67
CA CYS A 220 36.95 -11.10 -18.70
C CYS A 220 37.78 -12.05 -19.64
N LEU A 221 37.85 -13.34 -19.34
CA LEU A 221 38.67 -14.30 -20.13
C LEU A 221 37.91 -14.96 -21.28
N LEU A 222 36.68 -14.57 -21.59
CA LEU A 222 35.89 -15.13 -22.71
C LEU A 222 35.86 -14.27 -23.99
N TYR A 223 36.70 -13.23 -24.10
CA TYR A 223 36.91 -12.51 -25.34
C TYR A 223 38.31 -12.86 -25.90
N THR A 224 38.45 -14.05 -26.46
CA THR A 224 39.50 -14.32 -27.41
C THR A 224 39.09 -13.77 -28.77
N SER A 225 39.74 -12.72 -29.21
CA SER A 225 39.64 -12.19 -30.56
C SER A 225 39.89 -13.29 -31.61
N PRO A 226 39.10 -13.39 -32.68
CA PRO A 226 39.40 -14.29 -33.77
C PRO A 226 40.70 -13.82 -34.45
N SER A 227 41.64 -14.76 -34.58
CA SER A 227 42.87 -14.61 -35.37
C SER A 227 42.50 -14.25 -36.82
N PRO A 228 43.21 -13.29 -37.47
CA PRO A 228 43.05 -13.06 -38.90
C PRO A 228 43.57 -14.28 -39.65
N ARG A 229 42.74 -14.82 -40.55
CA ARG A 229 43.17 -15.81 -41.52
C ARG A 229 43.77 -15.11 -42.71
N ASP A 230 44.93 -15.60 -43.08
CA ASP A 230 45.59 -15.40 -44.38
C ASP A 230 44.72 -15.81 -45.57
#